data_e1f9f9572ffc62452b80b85668180de1
#
_entry.id   e1f9f9572ffc62452b80b85668180de1
#
_cell.length_a   1.000
_cell.length_b   1.000
_cell.length_c   1.000
_cell.angle_alpha   90.00
_cell.angle_beta   90.00
_cell.angle_gamma   90.00
#
_symmetry.space_group_name_H-M   'P 1'
#
loop_
_entity.id
_entity.type
_entity.pdbx_description
1 polymer ?
#
loop_
_entity_poly.entity_id
_entity_poly.type
_entity_poly.pdbx_seq_one_letter_code
_entity_poly.pdbx_strand_id
1 'polypeptide(L)'
;MQDSPSDTANQQVAERRQGSATPEEVPAPDQVADTDAAPASGVSLPVSHLTVEDILRWHSVPQPLIHALAGKTLADGLDNVLSFGALPDATQAPLAFGGASGSGKTLVLAKLAARYILAEEHKDSPPPLIIACDHTAGSFAKLSALLQPYNIPIIQGSTSEILADAVQHREPGQPILVDLPGICVYSPVSMGKMMQMVECIGATLSLVLPAGLDAEESADIGYAFAQRGATTMVASKMDQAGRVGGIIAAAACGLSLTYGSCSSSIVGGLVPLNASILANRLLTLPS
;
A
#
# COMPACT_ATOMS: atom_id res chain seq x y z
N MET A 1 64.31 -13.77 -24.21
CA MET A 1 64.82 -14.35 -22.96
C MET A 1 64.35 -13.46 -21.84
N GLN A 2 63.20 -13.77 -21.27
CA GLN A 2 62.79 -13.39 -19.89
C GLN A 2 61.46 -14.10 -19.63
N ASP A 3 61.53 -15.12 -18.75
CA ASP A 3 60.43 -15.96 -18.33
C ASP A 3 59.45 -15.16 -17.44
N SER A 4 58.18 -15.28 -17.71
CA SER A 4 57.12 -14.78 -16.83
C SER A 4 56.70 -15.84 -15.82
N PRO A 5 56.60 -15.51 -14.52
CA PRO A 5 56.13 -16.43 -13.48
C PRO A 5 54.65 -16.31 -13.27
N SER A 6 53.85 -17.15 -13.94
CA SER A 6 52.39 -17.21 -13.75
C SER A 6 51.76 -18.61 -13.69
N ASP A 7 52.55 -19.67 -13.51
CA ASP A 7 52.01 -21.06 -13.53
C ASP A 7 52.00 -21.79 -12.19
N THR A 8 52.45 -21.15 -11.10
CA THR A 8 52.57 -21.84 -9.79
C THR A 8 51.41 -21.60 -8.86
N ALA A 9 50.47 -20.68 -9.17
CA ALA A 9 49.35 -20.37 -8.28
C ALA A 9 48.07 -21.21 -8.56
N ASN A 10 47.98 -21.87 -9.70
CA ASN A 10 46.79 -22.63 -10.08
C ASN A 10 46.85 -24.14 -9.74
N GLN A 11 48.00 -24.66 -9.33
CA GLN A 11 48.10 -26.08 -8.93
C GLN A 11 47.85 -26.35 -7.45
N GLN A 12 47.86 -25.36 -6.58
CA GLN A 12 47.56 -25.56 -5.14
C GLN A 12 46.08 -25.49 -4.77
N VAL A 13 45.17 -25.12 -5.68
CA VAL A 13 43.72 -25.07 -5.43
C VAL A 13 43.01 -26.37 -5.83
N ALA A 14 43.65 -27.23 -6.64
CA ALA A 14 43.05 -28.48 -7.11
C ALA A 14 43.21 -29.68 -6.16
N GLU A 15 44.14 -29.64 -5.20
CA GLU A 15 44.44 -30.80 -4.32
C GLU A 15 43.67 -30.81 -2.96
N ARG A 16 42.80 -29.84 -2.70
CA ARG A 16 42.02 -29.79 -1.44
C ARG A 16 40.54 -30.23 -1.56
N ARG A 17 40.16 -30.89 -2.64
CA ARG A 17 38.79 -31.38 -2.85
C ARG A 17 38.62 -32.89 -2.97
N GLN A 18 39.48 -33.70 -2.35
CA GLN A 18 39.24 -35.12 -2.19
C GLN A 18 39.39 -35.51 -0.71
N GLY A 19 38.39 -35.09 0.07
CA GLY A 19 38.09 -35.62 1.39
C GLY A 19 36.69 -36.19 1.38
N SER A 20 36.59 -37.52 1.36
CA SER A 20 35.33 -38.26 1.43
C SER A 20 34.59 -37.92 2.73
N ALA A 21 33.46 -37.21 2.64
CA ALA A 21 32.49 -37.16 3.71
C ALA A 21 31.38 -38.18 3.40
N THR A 22 31.27 -39.19 4.22
CA THR A 22 30.11 -40.10 4.34
C THR A 22 28.88 -39.26 4.62
N PRO A 23 27.70 -39.61 4.06
CA PRO A 23 26.47 -38.94 4.37
C PRO A 23 26.09 -39.18 5.83
N GLU A 24 26.05 -38.14 6.63
CA GLU A 24 25.50 -38.17 7.98
C GLU A 24 23.98 -38.27 7.86
N GLU A 25 23.44 -39.34 8.43
CA GLU A 25 22.03 -39.69 8.48
C GLU A 25 21.30 -38.59 9.25
N VAL A 26 20.42 -37.84 8.57
CA VAL A 26 19.56 -36.82 9.19
C VAL A 26 18.52 -37.57 10.04
N PRO A 27 18.45 -37.39 11.36
CA PRO A 27 17.43 -38.01 12.17
C PRO A 27 16.05 -37.49 11.77
N ALA A 28 15.09 -38.44 11.67
CA ALA A 28 13.67 -38.12 11.45
C ALA A 28 13.16 -37.15 12.52
N PRO A 29 12.25 -36.20 12.19
CA PRO A 29 11.69 -35.28 13.16
C PRO A 29 10.91 -36.10 14.22
N ASP A 30 11.39 -36.00 15.45
CA ASP A 30 10.65 -36.51 16.62
C ASP A 30 9.26 -35.87 16.63
N GLN A 31 8.28 -36.74 16.83
CA GLN A 31 6.88 -36.39 17.09
C GLN A 31 6.86 -35.43 18.30
N VAL A 32 6.69 -34.14 18.04
CA VAL A 32 6.39 -33.17 19.10
C VAL A 32 5.01 -33.54 19.63
N ALA A 33 5.00 -33.99 20.87
CA ALA A 33 3.77 -34.26 21.63
C ALA A 33 2.92 -33.00 21.61
N ASP A 34 1.67 -33.13 21.17
CA ASP A 34 0.60 -32.14 21.37
C ASP A 34 0.48 -31.86 22.88
N THR A 35 1.17 -30.84 23.34
CA THR A 35 0.79 -30.19 24.59
C THR A 35 -0.35 -29.24 24.25
N ASP A 36 -1.56 -29.65 24.60
CA ASP A 36 -2.74 -28.80 24.74
C ASP A 36 -2.37 -27.54 25.57
N ALA A 37 -1.82 -26.52 24.90
CA ALA A 37 -1.81 -25.18 25.43
C ALA A 37 -3.21 -24.62 25.17
N ALA A 38 -4.04 -24.64 26.21
CA ALA A 38 -5.31 -23.94 26.23
C ALA A 38 -5.10 -22.52 25.65
N PRO A 39 -5.94 -22.05 24.70
CA PRO A 39 -5.83 -20.70 24.19
C PRO A 39 -5.93 -19.75 25.37
N ALA A 40 -4.95 -18.84 25.49
CA ALA A 40 -5.02 -17.74 26.44
C ALA A 40 -6.42 -17.13 26.30
N SER A 41 -7.17 -17.14 27.40
CA SER A 41 -8.53 -16.61 27.50
C SER A 41 -8.51 -15.15 27.11
N GLY A 42 -8.69 -14.88 25.82
CA GLY A 42 -9.03 -13.58 25.30
C GLY A 42 -10.35 -13.18 25.99
N VAL A 43 -10.37 -12.05 26.68
CA VAL A 43 -11.58 -11.48 27.25
C VAL A 43 -12.48 -11.17 26.06
N SER A 44 -13.37 -12.12 25.73
CA SER A 44 -14.48 -11.86 24.80
C SER A 44 -15.47 -11.00 25.54
N LEU A 45 -15.44 -9.70 25.28
CA LEU A 45 -16.50 -8.79 25.75
C LEU A 45 -17.82 -9.25 25.10
N PRO A 46 -18.89 -9.43 25.89
CA PRO A 46 -20.19 -9.79 25.34
C PRO A 46 -20.66 -8.64 24.41
N VAL A 47 -20.72 -8.90 23.13
CA VAL A 47 -21.01 -7.92 22.04
C VAL A 47 -22.37 -7.23 22.22
N SER A 48 -23.26 -7.78 23.05
CA SER A 48 -24.63 -7.31 23.25
C SER A 48 -24.79 -5.99 24.03
N HIS A 49 -23.71 -5.39 24.53
CA HIS A 49 -23.76 -4.17 25.37
C HIS A 49 -22.70 -3.11 25.01
N LEU A 50 -21.93 -3.29 23.91
CA LEU A 50 -20.94 -2.29 23.52
C LEU A 50 -21.63 -1.04 22.95
N THR A 51 -21.30 0.10 23.51
CA THR A 51 -21.70 1.40 22.96
C THR A 51 -20.86 1.74 21.72
N VAL A 52 -21.33 2.67 20.89
CA VAL A 52 -20.55 3.21 19.75
C VAL A 52 -19.20 3.75 20.26
N GLU A 53 -19.17 4.38 21.42
CA GLU A 53 -17.96 4.90 22.01
C GLU A 53 -16.96 3.79 22.37
N ASP A 54 -17.43 2.67 22.93
CA ASP A 54 -16.58 1.51 23.25
C ASP A 54 -15.97 0.91 21.98
N ILE A 55 -16.75 0.82 20.92
CA ILE A 55 -16.29 0.33 19.61
C ILE A 55 -15.21 1.25 19.05
N LEU A 56 -15.42 2.57 19.06
CA LEU A 56 -14.45 3.54 18.56
C LEU A 56 -13.17 3.53 19.40
N ARG A 57 -13.26 3.41 20.73
CA ARG A 57 -12.11 3.25 21.61
C ARG A 57 -11.34 1.95 21.32
N TRP A 58 -12.06 0.85 21.11
CA TRP A 58 -11.42 -0.42 20.75
C TRP A 58 -10.61 -0.30 19.47
N HIS A 59 -11.11 0.45 18.48
CA HIS A 59 -10.40 0.75 17.24
C HIS A 59 -9.28 1.78 17.38
N SER A 60 -9.03 2.30 18.60
CA SER A 60 -8.04 3.34 18.88
C SER A 60 -8.32 4.66 18.16
N VAL A 61 -9.60 5.01 17.98
CA VAL A 61 -9.98 6.31 17.45
C VAL A 61 -9.65 7.38 18.48
N PRO A 62 -8.99 8.51 18.11
CA PRO A 62 -8.66 9.59 19.04
C PRO A 62 -9.91 10.17 19.74
N GLN A 63 -9.77 10.51 21.05
CA GLN A 63 -10.90 10.97 21.85
C GLN A 63 -11.66 12.17 21.28
N PRO A 64 -11.02 13.19 20.67
CA PRO A 64 -11.74 14.29 20.03
C PRO A 64 -12.67 13.82 18.89
N LEU A 65 -12.23 12.83 18.10
CA LEU A 65 -13.03 12.26 17.03
C LEU A 65 -14.16 11.38 17.55
N ILE A 66 -13.96 10.64 18.65
CA ILE A 66 -15.03 9.89 19.32
C ILE A 66 -16.17 10.83 19.71
N HIS A 67 -15.87 11.99 20.30
CA HIS A 67 -16.88 12.98 20.65
C HIS A 67 -17.61 13.56 19.43
N ALA A 68 -16.88 13.81 18.33
CA ALA A 68 -17.46 14.30 17.08
C ALA A 68 -18.37 13.27 16.38
N LEU A 69 -18.08 11.98 16.55
CA LEU A 69 -18.81 10.86 16.01
C LEU A 69 -20.02 10.44 16.87
N ALA A 70 -20.12 10.94 18.11
CA ALA A 70 -21.20 10.60 19.04
C ALA A 70 -22.54 11.29 18.67
N GLY A 71 -23.65 10.67 19.02
CA GLY A 71 -24.98 11.29 19.00
C GLY A 71 -25.92 10.88 17.87
N LYS A 72 -25.46 10.03 16.91
CA LYS A 72 -26.26 9.43 15.84
C LYS A 72 -25.87 7.97 15.61
N THR A 73 -26.37 7.40 14.52
CA THR A 73 -25.81 6.11 14.09
C THR A 73 -24.31 6.30 13.75
N LEU A 74 -23.52 5.23 13.88
CA LEU A 74 -22.09 5.30 13.55
C LEU A 74 -21.85 5.75 12.10
N ALA A 75 -22.70 5.32 11.16
CA ALA A 75 -22.62 5.73 9.77
C ALA A 75 -22.88 7.23 9.60
N ASP A 76 -23.91 7.78 10.25
CA ASP A 76 -24.20 9.22 10.20
C ASP A 76 -23.08 10.05 10.82
N GLY A 77 -22.50 9.57 11.93
CA GLY A 77 -21.33 10.20 12.56
C GLY A 77 -20.16 10.28 11.62
N LEU A 78 -19.81 9.16 10.97
CA LEU A 78 -18.72 9.10 9.99
C LEU A 78 -18.95 10.01 8.79
N ASP A 79 -20.18 10.06 8.26
CA ASP A 79 -20.53 10.91 7.11
C ASP A 79 -20.46 12.41 7.44
N ASN A 80 -20.73 12.77 8.70
CA ASN A 80 -20.62 14.16 9.15
C ASN A 80 -19.15 14.62 9.40
N VAL A 81 -18.24 13.70 9.72
CA VAL A 81 -16.87 14.02 10.14
C VAL A 81 -15.85 13.77 9.02
N LEU A 82 -16.10 12.78 8.16
CA LEU A 82 -15.19 12.37 7.11
C LEU A 82 -15.76 12.69 5.73
N SER A 83 -14.85 12.86 4.78
CA SER A 83 -15.21 12.95 3.36
C SER A 83 -14.99 11.61 2.69
N PHE A 84 -15.93 11.22 1.83
CA PHE A 84 -15.85 10.03 0.98
C PHE A 84 -16.00 10.44 -0.48
N GLY A 85 -15.31 9.75 -1.39
CA GLY A 85 -15.39 10.11 -2.80
C GLY A 85 -14.65 9.17 -3.72
N ALA A 86 -14.55 9.56 -4.98
CA ALA A 86 -13.76 8.86 -5.99
C ALA A 86 -12.30 9.36 -5.99
N LEU A 87 -11.40 8.54 -6.54
CA LEU A 87 -10.07 9.01 -6.89
C LEU A 87 -10.15 10.05 -8.02
N PRO A 88 -9.20 10.99 -8.09
CA PRO A 88 -9.06 11.89 -9.23
C PRO A 88 -9.00 11.14 -10.55
N ASP A 89 -9.55 11.75 -11.59
CA ASP A 89 -9.56 11.16 -12.93
C ASP A 89 -8.16 11.18 -13.54
N ALA A 90 -7.55 10.00 -13.66
CA ALA A 90 -6.22 9.81 -14.20
C ALA A 90 -6.10 10.08 -15.72
N THR A 91 -7.23 10.29 -16.42
CA THR A 91 -7.25 10.73 -17.82
C THR A 91 -7.07 12.24 -17.95
N GLN A 92 -7.39 13.01 -16.94
CA GLN A 92 -7.24 14.47 -16.92
C GLN A 92 -5.82 14.85 -16.50
N ALA A 93 -5.34 14.32 -15.37
CA ALA A 93 -4.00 14.52 -14.85
C ALA A 93 -3.44 13.18 -14.34
N PRO A 94 -2.11 12.95 -14.42
CA PRO A 94 -1.53 11.75 -13.82
C PRO A 94 -1.93 11.60 -12.35
N LEU A 95 -2.28 10.38 -11.93
CA LEU A 95 -2.62 10.07 -10.55
C LEU A 95 -1.43 9.37 -9.87
N ALA A 96 -0.82 10.04 -8.91
CA ALA A 96 0.36 9.57 -8.20
C ALA A 96 0.00 9.04 -6.80
N PHE A 97 0.53 7.86 -6.46
CA PHE A 97 0.33 7.22 -5.17
C PHE A 97 1.56 7.41 -4.28
N GLY A 98 1.39 8.19 -3.21
CA GLY A 98 2.40 8.47 -2.19
C GLY A 98 2.14 7.70 -0.89
N GLY A 99 3.17 7.62 -0.04
CA GLY A 99 3.09 6.97 1.28
C GLY A 99 4.41 6.33 1.71
N ALA A 100 4.45 5.83 2.93
CA ALA A 100 5.63 5.20 3.50
C ALA A 100 6.08 3.95 2.71
N SER A 101 7.33 3.52 2.91
CA SER A 101 7.78 2.24 2.38
C SER A 101 6.90 1.11 2.93
N GLY A 102 6.51 0.16 2.07
CA GLY A 102 5.64 -0.94 2.47
C GLY A 102 4.17 -0.57 2.68
N SER A 103 3.73 0.67 2.41
CA SER A 103 2.32 1.06 2.57
C SER A 103 1.34 0.40 1.58
N GLY A 104 1.82 -0.29 0.56
CA GLY A 104 0.98 -0.99 -0.41
C GLY A 104 0.65 -0.22 -1.69
N LYS A 105 1.34 0.89 -1.98
CA LYS A 105 1.17 1.72 -3.18
C LYS A 105 1.12 0.91 -4.46
N THR A 106 2.17 0.15 -4.72
CA THR A 106 2.33 -0.70 -5.91
C THR A 106 1.15 -1.67 -6.09
N LEU A 107 0.66 -2.29 -5.00
CA LEU A 107 -0.47 -3.20 -5.06
C LEU A 107 -1.80 -2.46 -5.32
N VAL A 108 -2.02 -1.30 -4.70
CA VAL A 108 -3.19 -0.46 -4.95
C VAL A 108 -3.22 0.00 -6.40
N LEU A 109 -2.09 0.49 -6.91
CA LEU A 109 -1.95 0.89 -8.31
C LEU A 109 -2.25 -0.26 -9.26
N ALA A 110 -1.66 -1.44 -9.03
CA ALA A 110 -1.88 -2.62 -9.86
C ALA A 110 -3.36 -3.06 -9.87
N LYS A 111 -4.05 -2.98 -8.73
CA LYS A 111 -5.49 -3.25 -8.63
C LYS A 111 -6.34 -2.27 -9.43
N LEU A 112 -6.01 -0.98 -9.36
CA LEU A 112 -6.71 0.06 -10.13
C LEU A 112 -6.51 -0.14 -11.62
N ALA A 113 -5.27 -0.41 -12.05
CA ALA A 113 -4.94 -0.65 -13.44
C ALA A 113 -5.67 -1.91 -14.00
N ALA A 114 -5.65 -3.01 -13.25
CA ALA A 114 -6.38 -4.23 -13.61
C ALA A 114 -7.90 -4.00 -13.65
N ARG A 115 -8.45 -3.28 -12.67
CA ARG A 115 -9.88 -2.92 -12.64
C ARG A 115 -10.28 -2.11 -13.86
N TYR A 116 -9.45 -1.16 -14.28
CA TYR A 116 -9.70 -0.36 -15.48
C TYR A 116 -9.78 -1.25 -16.74
N ILE A 117 -8.83 -2.16 -16.93
CA ILE A 117 -8.80 -3.07 -18.08
C ILE A 117 -10.00 -4.04 -18.10
N LEU A 118 -10.45 -4.48 -16.92
CA LEU A 118 -11.54 -5.45 -16.79
C LEU A 118 -12.95 -4.82 -16.83
N ALA A 119 -13.04 -3.49 -16.78
CA ALA A 119 -14.32 -2.80 -16.85
C ALA A 119 -14.82 -2.71 -18.30
N GLU A 120 -16.05 -3.16 -18.55
CA GLU A 120 -16.67 -3.14 -19.90
C GLU A 120 -16.75 -1.72 -20.49
N GLU A 121 -16.89 -0.70 -19.64
CA GLU A 121 -16.94 0.72 -20.01
C GLU A 121 -15.60 1.22 -20.63
N HIS A 122 -14.50 0.50 -20.40
CA HIS A 122 -13.17 0.86 -20.92
C HIS A 122 -12.65 -0.07 -22.01
N LYS A 123 -13.49 -0.95 -22.53
CA LYS A 123 -13.10 -1.98 -23.51
C LYS A 123 -12.43 -1.41 -24.78
N ASP A 124 -12.89 -0.25 -25.23
CA ASP A 124 -12.37 0.44 -26.41
C ASP A 124 -11.43 1.62 -26.04
N SER A 125 -11.08 1.76 -24.75
CA SER A 125 -10.20 2.81 -24.27
C SER A 125 -8.74 2.32 -24.26
N PRO A 126 -7.75 3.23 -24.41
CA PRO A 126 -6.35 2.84 -24.30
C PRO A 126 -6.04 2.32 -22.89
N PRO A 127 -5.17 1.31 -22.77
CA PRO A 127 -4.79 0.76 -21.47
C PRO A 127 -4.08 1.82 -20.63
N PRO A 128 -4.19 1.76 -19.29
CA PRO A 128 -3.48 2.69 -18.41
C PRO A 128 -1.98 2.64 -18.65
N LEU A 129 -1.33 3.80 -18.71
CA LEU A 129 0.13 3.92 -18.68
C LEU A 129 0.61 3.95 -17.23
N ILE A 130 1.50 3.06 -16.88
CA ILE A 130 2.09 3.00 -15.54
C ILE A 130 3.49 3.63 -15.56
N ILE A 131 3.75 4.57 -14.64
CA ILE A 131 5.08 5.13 -14.44
C ILE A 131 5.61 4.63 -13.10
N ALA A 132 6.65 3.79 -13.12
CA ALA A 132 7.31 3.24 -11.95
C ALA A 132 8.48 4.13 -11.54
N CYS A 133 8.32 4.86 -10.43
CA CYS A 133 9.35 5.75 -9.86
C CYS A 133 10.07 5.17 -8.65
N ASP A 134 9.66 3.99 -8.17
CA ASP A 134 10.34 3.30 -7.09
C ASP A 134 11.51 2.47 -7.63
N HIS A 135 12.74 2.93 -7.34
CA HIS A 135 14.00 2.30 -7.79
C HIS A 135 14.59 1.33 -6.76
N THR A 136 13.86 0.99 -5.71
CA THR A 136 14.32 -0.05 -4.77
C THR A 136 14.45 -1.39 -5.48
N ALA A 137 15.44 -2.18 -5.06
CA ALA A 137 15.73 -3.46 -5.71
C ALA A 137 14.49 -4.36 -5.77
N GLY A 138 14.13 -4.79 -6.97
CA GLY A 138 13.00 -5.68 -7.23
C GLY A 138 11.62 -4.99 -7.34
N SER A 139 11.47 -3.68 -7.07
CA SER A 139 10.18 -3.00 -7.14
C SER A 139 9.59 -3.02 -8.55
N PHE A 140 10.40 -2.70 -9.56
CA PHE A 140 9.98 -2.75 -10.96
C PHE A 140 9.59 -4.17 -11.41
N ALA A 141 10.41 -5.18 -11.06
CA ALA A 141 10.13 -6.58 -11.40
C ALA A 141 8.82 -7.07 -10.74
N LYS A 142 8.57 -6.67 -9.49
CA LYS A 142 7.32 -6.97 -8.78
C LYS A 142 6.12 -6.33 -9.48
N LEU A 143 6.18 -5.05 -9.81
CA LEU A 143 5.12 -4.34 -10.51
C LEU A 143 4.85 -4.96 -11.88
N SER A 144 5.91 -5.26 -12.65
CA SER A 144 5.81 -5.93 -13.95
C SER A 144 5.13 -7.30 -13.86
N ALA A 145 5.49 -8.11 -12.87
CA ALA A 145 4.87 -9.41 -12.65
C ALA A 145 3.38 -9.30 -12.30
N LEU A 146 2.98 -8.29 -11.53
CA LEU A 146 1.58 -8.05 -11.17
C LEU A 146 0.73 -7.62 -12.38
N LEU A 147 1.30 -6.89 -13.33
CA LEU A 147 0.59 -6.29 -14.46
C LEU A 147 0.73 -7.10 -15.76
N GLN A 148 1.67 -8.04 -15.83
CA GLN A 148 1.89 -8.88 -17.01
C GLN A 148 0.61 -9.55 -17.54
N PRO A 149 -0.30 -10.10 -16.71
CA PRO A 149 -1.52 -10.76 -17.20
C PRO A 149 -2.48 -9.81 -17.94
N TYR A 150 -2.32 -8.51 -17.76
CA TYR A 150 -3.20 -7.48 -18.32
C TYR A 150 -2.61 -6.71 -19.50
N ASN A 151 -1.37 -7.03 -19.92
CA ASN A 151 -0.64 -6.34 -21.00
C ASN A 151 -0.58 -4.82 -20.84
N ILE A 152 -0.43 -4.33 -19.59
CA ILE A 152 -0.40 -2.91 -19.28
C ILE A 152 1.03 -2.38 -19.50
N PRO A 153 1.22 -1.28 -20.28
CA PRO A 153 2.52 -0.68 -20.49
C PRO A 153 3.07 -0.04 -19.21
N ILE A 154 4.37 -0.29 -18.96
CA ILE A 154 5.07 0.24 -17.79
C ILE A 154 6.33 0.96 -18.26
N ILE A 155 6.50 2.21 -17.84
CA ILE A 155 7.70 3.02 -18.05
C ILE A 155 8.43 3.17 -16.72
N GLN A 156 9.74 3.04 -16.72
CA GLN A 156 10.57 3.32 -15.57
C GLN A 156 10.90 4.82 -15.50
N GLY A 157 10.29 5.54 -14.57
CA GLY A 157 10.45 6.98 -14.37
C GLY A 157 11.70 7.32 -13.57
N SER A 158 12.89 7.23 -14.22
CA SER A 158 14.17 7.42 -13.53
C SER A 158 14.65 8.88 -13.49
N THR A 159 14.18 9.73 -14.41
CA THR A 159 14.54 11.15 -14.48
C THR A 159 13.31 12.01 -14.79
N SER A 160 13.41 13.31 -14.50
CA SER A 160 12.36 14.28 -14.80
C SER A 160 12.02 14.36 -16.29
N GLU A 161 13.02 14.18 -17.15
CA GLU A 161 12.85 14.17 -18.61
C GLU A 161 12.02 12.98 -19.06
N ILE A 162 12.30 11.77 -18.55
CA ILE A 162 11.53 10.56 -18.86
C ILE A 162 10.09 10.70 -18.36
N LEU A 163 9.91 11.26 -17.17
CA LEU A 163 8.58 11.51 -16.60
C LEU A 163 7.77 12.48 -17.49
N ALA A 164 8.37 13.61 -17.86
CA ALA A 164 7.73 14.61 -18.69
C ALA A 164 7.40 14.05 -20.09
N ASP A 165 8.33 13.31 -20.70
CA ASP A 165 8.16 12.66 -22.01
C ASP A 165 7.01 11.65 -21.98
N ALA A 166 6.92 10.80 -20.95
CA ALA A 166 5.85 9.82 -20.79
C ALA A 166 4.46 10.48 -20.72
N VAL A 167 4.35 11.61 -19.99
CA VAL A 167 3.09 12.35 -19.88
C VAL A 167 2.74 13.06 -21.20
N GLN A 168 3.72 13.59 -21.91
CA GLN A 168 3.53 14.32 -23.17
C GLN A 168 3.09 13.39 -24.31
N HIS A 169 3.59 12.16 -24.34
CA HIS A 169 3.31 11.18 -25.41
C HIS A 169 2.17 10.22 -25.07
N ARG A 170 1.38 10.49 -24.02
CA ARG A 170 0.20 9.68 -23.71
C ARG A 170 -0.83 9.74 -24.83
N GLU A 171 -1.55 8.65 -25.04
CA GLU A 171 -2.68 8.62 -25.97
C GLU A 171 -3.86 9.46 -25.44
N PRO A 172 -4.69 10.06 -26.31
CA PRO A 172 -5.89 10.76 -25.88
C PRO A 172 -6.81 9.87 -25.03
N GLY A 173 -7.17 10.35 -23.82
CA GLY A 173 -8.00 9.58 -22.89
C GLY A 173 -7.29 8.46 -22.14
N GLN A 174 -5.99 8.25 -22.34
CA GLN A 174 -5.21 7.25 -21.61
C GLN A 174 -4.99 7.69 -20.15
N PRO A 175 -5.40 6.87 -19.15
CA PRO A 175 -5.09 7.17 -17.76
C PRO A 175 -3.60 6.95 -17.46
N ILE A 176 -3.01 7.83 -16.66
CA ILE A 176 -1.63 7.67 -16.16
C ILE A 176 -1.67 7.42 -14.65
N LEU A 177 -1.08 6.31 -14.22
CA LEU A 177 -0.92 5.96 -12.81
C LEU A 177 0.58 5.92 -12.46
N VAL A 178 0.96 6.59 -11.37
CA VAL A 178 2.36 6.77 -10.98
C VAL A 178 2.62 6.09 -9.63
N ASP A 179 3.53 5.11 -9.61
CA ASP A 179 4.00 4.43 -8.39
C ASP A 179 5.21 5.18 -7.84
N LEU A 180 4.97 6.06 -6.87
CA LEU A 180 6.02 6.86 -6.24
C LEU A 180 6.88 6.02 -5.28
N PRO A 181 8.16 6.40 -5.06
CA PRO A 181 9.00 5.73 -4.09
C PRO A 181 8.42 5.81 -2.68
N GLY A 182 8.72 4.80 -1.86
CA GLY A 182 8.41 4.84 -0.42
C GLY A 182 9.22 5.92 0.27
N ILE A 183 8.55 6.77 1.06
CA ILE A 183 9.18 7.89 1.75
C ILE A 183 9.15 7.72 3.27
N CYS A 184 10.07 8.39 3.96
CA CYS A 184 9.93 8.71 5.37
C CYS A 184 9.22 10.08 5.46
N VAL A 185 8.00 10.09 6.01
CA VAL A 185 7.16 11.30 6.10
C VAL A 185 7.82 12.39 6.95
N TYR A 186 8.58 11.97 7.97
CA TYR A 186 9.32 12.87 8.86
C TYR A 186 10.64 13.39 8.29
N SER A 187 11.00 13.00 7.06
CA SER A 187 12.19 13.49 6.35
C SER A 187 11.79 14.56 5.33
N PRO A 188 12.09 15.86 5.56
CA PRO A 188 11.79 16.93 4.60
C PRO A 188 12.45 16.69 3.23
N VAL A 189 13.64 16.08 3.22
CA VAL A 189 14.37 15.76 1.98
C VAL A 189 13.63 14.66 1.19
N SER A 190 13.17 13.62 1.86
CA SER A 190 12.44 12.52 1.23
C SER A 190 11.11 13.02 0.66
N MET A 191 10.37 13.80 1.44
CA MET A 191 9.12 14.42 1.02
C MET A 191 9.33 15.39 -0.14
N GLY A 192 10.36 16.26 -0.07
CA GLY A 192 10.68 17.21 -1.14
C GLY A 192 11.00 16.54 -2.47
N LYS A 193 11.78 15.46 -2.47
CA LYS A 193 12.07 14.67 -3.68
C LYS A 193 10.81 14.06 -4.30
N MET A 194 9.92 13.52 -3.48
CA MET A 194 8.64 13.00 -3.95
C MET A 194 7.78 14.11 -4.58
N MET A 195 7.69 15.26 -3.92
CA MET A 195 6.91 16.38 -4.44
C MET A 195 7.48 16.94 -5.75
N GLN A 196 8.80 16.98 -5.92
CA GLN A 196 9.42 17.36 -7.20
C GLN A 196 8.97 16.45 -8.36
N MET A 197 8.83 15.13 -8.12
CA MET A 197 8.30 14.21 -9.14
C MET A 197 6.83 14.52 -9.45
N VAL A 198 6.00 14.73 -8.42
CA VAL A 198 4.58 15.06 -8.57
C VAL A 198 4.38 16.35 -9.36
N GLU A 199 5.13 17.40 -9.02
CA GLU A 199 5.06 18.73 -9.65
C GLU A 199 5.57 18.69 -11.10
N CYS A 200 6.66 17.95 -11.36
CA CYS A 200 7.27 17.83 -12.70
C CYS A 200 6.28 17.36 -13.76
N ILE A 201 5.33 16.49 -13.40
CA ILE A 201 4.34 15.91 -14.32
C ILE A 201 2.92 16.46 -14.09
N GLY A 202 2.74 17.42 -13.21
CA GLY A 202 1.43 17.96 -12.85
C GLY A 202 0.47 16.91 -12.31
N ALA A 203 1.00 15.93 -11.57
CA ALA A 203 0.19 14.83 -11.05
C ALA A 203 -0.67 15.25 -9.85
N THR A 204 -1.85 14.63 -9.73
CA THR A 204 -2.63 14.66 -8.50
C THR A 204 -2.09 13.60 -7.54
N LEU A 205 -1.92 13.97 -6.26
CA LEU A 205 -1.35 13.09 -5.23
C LEU A 205 -2.46 12.44 -4.39
N SER A 206 -2.43 11.12 -4.26
CA SER A 206 -3.27 10.36 -3.35
C SER A 206 -2.41 9.61 -2.33
N LEU A 207 -2.77 9.69 -1.04
CA LEU A 207 -2.09 8.96 0.02
C LEU A 207 -2.52 7.48 0.03
N VAL A 208 -1.58 6.55 0.13
CA VAL A 208 -1.84 5.14 0.46
C VAL A 208 -1.36 4.87 1.88
N LEU A 209 -2.31 4.62 2.78
CA LEU A 209 -2.05 4.44 4.20
C LEU A 209 -2.48 3.04 4.67
N PRO A 210 -1.59 2.27 5.35
CA PRO A 210 -1.97 1.00 5.96
C PRO A 210 -2.96 1.18 7.11
N ALA A 211 -4.02 0.38 7.14
CA ALA A 211 -5.11 0.53 8.12
C ALA A 211 -4.70 0.22 9.56
N GLY A 212 -3.68 -0.61 9.77
CA GLY A 212 -3.26 -1.07 11.10
C GLY A 212 -2.19 -0.21 11.79
N LEU A 213 -1.92 0.99 11.31
CA LEU A 213 -1.00 1.92 11.96
C LEU A 213 -1.65 2.55 13.20
N ASP A 214 -0.79 3.05 14.10
CA ASP A 214 -1.20 3.89 15.21
C ASP A 214 -2.01 5.09 14.74
N ALA A 215 -2.98 5.53 15.54
CA ALA A 215 -3.92 6.56 15.12
C ALA A 215 -3.28 7.96 15.09
N GLU A 216 -2.38 8.26 16.02
CA GLU A 216 -1.69 9.55 16.07
C GLU A 216 -0.66 9.64 14.93
N GLU A 217 0.12 8.57 14.72
CA GLU A 217 1.04 8.49 13.57
C GLU A 217 0.28 8.60 12.23
N SER A 218 -0.87 7.96 12.14
CA SER A 218 -1.71 8.04 10.93
C SER A 218 -2.24 9.46 10.70
N ALA A 219 -2.62 10.17 11.75
CA ALA A 219 -3.04 11.57 11.67
C ALA A 219 -1.88 12.47 11.20
N ASP A 220 -0.68 12.29 11.75
CA ASP A 220 0.52 13.04 11.35
C ASP A 220 0.84 12.82 9.86
N ILE A 221 0.77 11.56 9.40
CA ILE A 221 0.96 11.21 7.99
C ILE A 221 -0.13 11.87 7.13
N GLY A 222 -1.40 11.73 7.52
CA GLY A 222 -2.53 12.32 6.83
C GLY A 222 -2.37 13.83 6.69
N TYR A 223 -2.07 14.52 7.78
CA TYR A 223 -1.82 15.95 7.82
C TYR A 223 -0.65 16.36 6.91
N ALA A 224 0.49 15.65 7.01
CA ALA A 224 1.65 15.96 6.18
C ALA A 224 1.37 15.85 4.68
N PHE A 225 0.56 14.88 4.25
CA PHE A 225 0.14 14.72 2.85
C PHE A 225 -0.90 15.76 2.44
N ALA A 226 -1.89 16.06 3.30
CA ALA A 226 -2.88 17.12 3.04
C ALA A 226 -2.22 18.49 2.86
N GLN A 227 -1.22 18.84 3.68
CA GLN A 227 -0.43 20.05 3.53
C GLN A 227 0.40 20.13 2.23
N ARG A 228 0.58 19.01 1.55
CA ARG A 228 1.27 18.91 0.24
C ARG A 228 0.31 18.74 -0.93
N GLY A 229 -0.98 19.03 -0.71
CA GLY A 229 -2.00 19.05 -1.75
C GLY A 229 -2.63 17.69 -2.06
N ALA A 230 -2.36 16.65 -1.28
CA ALA A 230 -3.17 15.44 -1.37
C ALA A 230 -4.60 15.73 -0.91
N THR A 231 -5.58 15.33 -1.70
CA THR A 231 -7.01 15.52 -1.39
C THR A 231 -7.72 14.20 -1.14
N THR A 232 -7.08 13.09 -1.50
CA THR A 232 -7.66 11.74 -1.41
C THR A 232 -6.71 10.76 -0.74
N MET A 233 -7.28 9.70 -0.17
CA MET A 233 -6.52 8.60 0.37
C MET A 233 -7.16 7.23 0.09
N VAL A 234 -6.30 6.22 0.01
CA VAL A 234 -6.67 4.80 -0.07
C VAL A 234 -6.22 4.09 1.19
N ALA A 235 -7.14 3.44 1.88
CA ALA A 235 -6.83 2.59 3.03
C ALA A 235 -6.32 1.23 2.54
N SER A 236 -5.05 0.94 2.74
CA SER A 236 -4.46 -0.35 2.36
C SER A 236 -4.44 -1.35 3.52
N LYS A 237 -4.25 -2.64 3.21
CA LYS A 237 -4.13 -3.73 4.19
C LYS A 237 -5.31 -3.83 5.16
N MET A 238 -6.50 -3.49 4.71
CA MET A 238 -7.73 -3.58 5.51
C MET A 238 -8.04 -5.00 5.97
N ASP A 239 -7.59 -6.01 5.21
CA ASP A 239 -7.69 -7.44 5.50
C ASP A 239 -6.76 -7.89 6.65
N GLN A 240 -5.68 -7.14 6.89
CA GLN A 240 -4.68 -7.48 7.91
C GLN A 240 -4.83 -6.66 9.19
N ALA A 241 -5.66 -5.61 9.16
CA ALA A 241 -5.81 -4.69 10.26
C ALA A 241 -6.97 -5.11 11.18
N GLY A 242 -6.68 -5.42 12.43
CA GLY A 242 -7.72 -5.58 13.46
C GLY A 242 -8.39 -4.25 13.77
N ARG A 243 -7.59 -3.21 13.98
CA ARG A 243 -8.04 -1.86 14.34
C ARG A 243 -7.86 -0.91 13.17
N VAL A 244 -8.83 -0.04 12.93
CA VAL A 244 -8.84 0.88 11.78
C VAL A 244 -9.01 2.36 12.17
N GLY A 245 -8.83 2.69 13.44
CA GLY A 245 -8.91 4.07 13.94
C GLY A 245 -7.91 5.02 13.28
N GLY A 246 -6.74 4.51 12.90
CA GLY A 246 -5.74 5.29 12.17
C GLY A 246 -6.24 5.83 10.84
N ILE A 247 -7.06 5.05 10.11
CA ILE A 247 -7.67 5.52 8.84
C ILE A 247 -8.64 6.68 9.09
N ILE A 248 -9.43 6.60 10.18
CA ILE A 248 -10.36 7.66 10.57
C ILE A 248 -9.57 8.93 10.95
N ALA A 249 -8.51 8.76 11.74
CA ALA A 249 -7.66 9.87 12.19
C ALA A 249 -6.98 10.59 11.00
N ALA A 250 -6.44 9.84 10.04
CA ALA A 250 -5.81 10.40 8.85
C ALA A 250 -6.82 11.09 7.93
N ALA A 251 -8.00 10.50 7.70
CA ALA A 251 -9.05 11.07 6.87
C ALA A 251 -9.58 12.39 7.46
N ALA A 252 -9.70 12.47 8.79
CA ALA A 252 -10.12 13.69 9.50
C ALA A 252 -9.16 14.88 9.30
N CYS A 253 -7.94 14.65 8.77
CA CYS A 253 -7.02 15.71 8.38
C CYS A 253 -7.36 16.37 7.02
N GLY A 254 -8.53 16.10 6.45
CA GLY A 254 -9.02 16.72 5.21
C GLY A 254 -8.81 15.85 3.97
N LEU A 255 -8.54 14.55 4.13
CA LEU A 255 -8.39 13.61 3.02
C LEU A 255 -9.69 12.84 2.78
N SER A 256 -10.18 12.84 1.54
CA SER A 256 -11.34 12.03 1.17
C SER A 256 -10.97 10.55 1.08
N LEU A 257 -11.67 9.70 1.83
CA LEU A 257 -11.55 8.23 1.75
C LEU A 257 -12.18 7.73 0.45
N THR A 258 -11.40 7.02 -0.35
CA THR A 258 -11.84 6.54 -1.67
C THR A 258 -12.05 5.03 -1.69
N TYR A 259 -11.00 4.27 -1.46
CA TYR A 259 -11.01 2.80 -1.51
C TYR A 259 -10.36 2.18 -0.28
N GLY A 260 -10.83 0.97 0.06
CA GLY A 260 -10.16 0.03 0.95
C GLY A 260 -9.56 -1.13 0.16
N SER A 261 -8.27 -1.40 0.33
CA SER A 261 -7.64 -2.61 -0.20
C SER A 261 -7.77 -3.73 0.84
N CYS A 262 -8.64 -4.73 0.53
CA CYS A 262 -9.14 -5.73 1.47
C CYS A 262 -8.66 -7.17 1.15
N SER A 263 -7.69 -7.34 0.27
CA SER A 263 -7.07 -8.65 -0.02
C SER A 263 -5.73 -8.48 -0.70
N SER A 264 -4.95 -9.56 -0.82
CA SER A 264 -3.74 -9.62 -1.65
C SER A 264 -4.02 -9.83 -3.15
N SER A 265 -5.24 -10.24 -3.52
CA SER A 265 -5.65 -10.45 -4.90
C SER A 265 -5.68 -9.16 -5.70
N ILE A 266 -5.21 -9.20 -6.95
CA ILE A 266 -5.28 -8.05 -7.87
C ILE A 266 -6.72 -7.76 -8.26
N VAL A 267 -7.51 -8.79 -8.55
CA VAL A 267 -8.92 -8.65 -8.94
C VAL A 267 -9.82 -8.71 -7.71
N GLY A 268 -10.77 -7.78 -7.60
CA GLY A 268 -11.82 -7.78 -6.56
C GLY A 268 -11.39 -7.30 -5.18
N GLY A 269 -10.10 -7.06 -4.96
CA GLY A 269 -9.59 -6.67 -3.62
C GLY A 269 -9.62 -5.17 -3.32
N LEU A 270 -10.22 -4.35 -4.17
CA LEU A 270 -10.34 -2.90 -3.98
C LEU A 270 -11.82 -2.52 -3.89
N VAL A 271 -12.26 -2.09 -2.71
CA VAL A 271 -13.66 -1.80 -2.37
C VAL A 271 -13.83 -0.30 -2.21
N PRO A 272 -14.79 0.35 -2.90
CA PRO A 272 -15.13 1.75 -2.62
C PRO A 272 -15.55 1.90 -1.17
N LEU A 273 -15.04 2.92 -0.48
CA LEU A 273 -15.42 3.21 0.89
C LEU A 273 -16.50 4.29 0.94
N ASN A 274 -17.43 4.11 1.86
CA ASN A 274 -18.40 5.09 2.30
C ASN A 274 -18.66 4.92 3.80
N ALA A 275 -19.42 5.82 4.39
CA ALA A 275 -19.71 5.80 5.82
C ALA A 275 -20.32 4.48 6.29
N SER A 276 -21.26 3.91 5.53
CA SER A 276 -21.92 2.64 5.89
C SER A 276 -20.95 1.44 5.84
N ILE A 277 -20.11 1.36 4.80
CA ILE A 277 -19.11 0.28 4.67
C ILE A 277 -18.08 0.39 5.79
N LEU A 278 -17.62 1.60 6.09
CA LEU A 278 -16.66 1.82 7.18
C LEU A 278 -17.30 1.54 8.55
N ALA A 279 -18.55 1.94 8.78
CA ALA A 279 -19.29 1.62 10.00
C ALA A 279 -19.43 0.10 10.19
N ASN A 280 -19.82 -0.63 9.16
CA ASN A 280 -19.91 -2.09 9.21
C ASN A 280 -18.55 -2.73 9.53
N ARG A 281 -17.46 -2.19 8.99
CA ARG A 281 -16.10 -2.67 9.31
C ARG A 281 -15.73 -2.41 10.76
N LEU A 282 -16.12 -1.27 11.33
CA LEU A 282 -15.91 -0.95 12.75
C LEU A 282 -16.73 -1.86 13.68
N LEU A 283 -17.93 -2.24 13.28
CA LEU A 283 -18.80 -3.14 14.05
C LEU A 283 -18.32 -4.61 14.02
N THR A 284 -17.47 -4.98 13.07
CA THR A 284 -16.93 -6.33 12.95
C THR A 284 -15.71 -6.48 13.86
N LEU A 285 -15.95 -6.78 15.12
CA LEU A 285 -14.90 -7.05 16.11
C LEU A 285 -14.41 -8.51 15.97
N PRO A 286 -13.12 -8.82 16.23
CA PRO A 286 -12.67 -10.20 16.29
C PRO A 286 -13.34 -10.92 17.46
N SER A 287 -13.81 -12.12 17.17
CA SER A 287 -14.43 -13.04 18.14
C SER A 287 -13.39 -13.66 19.06
#